data_4d6d7105d4abfb27e0dc0a3cdb2d73d0
#
_entry.id   4d6d7105d4abfb27e0dc0a3cdb2d73d0
#
_cell.length_a   1.000
_cell.length_b   1.000
_cell.length_c   1.000
_cell.angle_alpha   90.00
_cell.angle_beta   90.00
_cell.angle_gamma   90.00
#
_symmetry.space_group_name_H-M   'P 1'
#
loop_
_entity.id
_entity.type
_entity.pdbx_description
1 polymer ?
#
loop_
_entity_poly.entity_id
_entity_poly.type
_entity_poly.pdbx_seq_one_letter_code
_entity_poly.pdbx_strand_id
1 'polypeptide(L)'
;MSCVVSLLGADSTISGASPVGRECLCRASAHKTPASRVQTLPCLRSSMGAHLFLLGLLLLLLPTPTPAPCRTGTRNECRRNQEFVPGAALAGEGVDVTSLQRSGSFPVDVESYLRPDRTCTLCQNALQAGALQRLPLALTHWRAQGSGCQRQVVRAKATSTEGVAREAASHIRNDWQVGLDVSPKPSAQVHVTMAGSHSKMANFAAQKTHQDQFSFSTDLVECRFYSFHVVHSPPLHPNFQKALSDLPPDFNTSTEAEYVRLISNYGTHFIRSMELGGRVSALTALRTCELALNGLTAKEVEDCLNVEAQVSINSQARLSSKFKACEEKKKQHKMESSFHQSYRERSSQIVGGHHTTVSDLLFGDGAKPEQFSAWMNSLLDRPGLVDYTLEPLHVLVESRDPRREALRQAVSKYVMDKARWKDCGRPCPPGQYKSPHNPCQCVCHSSAVINQDCCPRQRGLAHLEVMNFQATGLWGDYITATDAYLKVFFGNQELRTSTVWNSNYPKWAVRLDFGDVILSTGGPLRVQVWDEDYGWDDDLLGTCDQKTQSGSHEVTCNLNHGHLSFSYHAKCLPHLEGATCLQYAPHGLLGAPPGNRSGPVW
;
A
#
# COMPACT_ATOMS: atom_id res chain seq x y z
N MET A 1 14.66 -10.39 28.44
CA MET A 1 14.24 -9.62 29.63
C MET A 1 13.73 -8.27 29.16
N SER A 2 12.43 -8.12 29.05
CA SER A 2 11.78 -6.88 28.64
C SER A 2 11.04 -6.28 29.81
N CYS A 3 11.36 -5.06 30.18
CA CYS A 3 10.58 -4.29 31.16
C CYS A 3 9.55 -3.43 30.41
N VAL A 4 8.28 -3.65 30.70
CA VAL A 4 7.17 -2.79 30.27
C VAL A 4 6.88 -1.82 31.43
N VAL A 5 6.89 -0.51 31.14
CA VAL A 5 6.46 0.54 32.08
C VAL A 5 5.08 0.99 31.67
N SER A 6 4.08 0.76 32.53
CA SER A 6 2.74 1.32 32.45
C SER A 6 2.69 2.62 33.24
N LEU A 7 2.29 3.71 32.61
CA LEU A 7 1.95 4.98 33.25
C LEU A 7 0.43 5.06 33.42
N LEU A 8 -0.01 5.11 34.67
CA LEU A 8 -1.34 5.56 35.07
C LEU A 8 -1.19 6.96 35.67
N GLY A 9 -1.96 7.91 35.17
CA GLY A 9 -2.05 9.26 35.67
C GLY A 9 -2.99 9.37 36.89
N ALA A 10 -2.69 10.32 37.77
CA ALA A 10 -3.66 11.00 38.62
C ALA A 10 -3.05 12.28 39.19
N ASP A 11 -3.87 13.29 39.26
CA ASP A 11 -3.69 14.69 39.63
C ASP A 11 -3.26 14.97 41.06
N SER A 12 -2.75 16.20 41.19
CA SER A 12 -2.87 17.19 42.29
C SER A 12 -1.87 17.22 43.44
N THR A 13 -1.13 18.32 43.42
CA THR A 13 -0.73 19.29 44.48
C THR A 13 -0.02 18.87 45.78
N ILE A 14 0.99 19.71 46.10
CA ILE A 14 1.53 20.20 47.36
C ILE A 14 2.94 19.70 47.79
N SER A 15 3.81 20.72 47.73
CA SER A 15 4.99 21.09 48.58
C SER A 15 5.82 20.05 49.34
N GLY A 16 7.14 20.13 49.19
CA GLY A 16 8.10 20.15 50.28
C GLY A 16 9.00 18.93 50.47
N ALA A 17 10.32 19.21 50.44
CA ALA A 17 11.42 18.49 51.15
C ALA A 17 12.10 17.27 50.50
N SER A 18 13.35 17.44 50.34
CA SER A 18 14.61 16.72 50.04
C SER A 18 14.76 15.20 50.27
N PRO A 19 15.90 14.61 49.86
CA PRO A 19 15.89 13.27 49.24
C PRO A 19 16.41 12.18 50.14
N VAL A 20 15.79 10.99 50.05
CA VAL A 20 16.34 9.74 50.62
C VAL A 20 16.26 8.65 49.56
N GLY A 21 17.34 7.89 49.48
CA GLY A 21 17.60 6.89 48.46
C GLY A 21 16.51 5.80 48.31
N ARG A 22 16.38 5.32 47.09
CA ARG A 22 15.55 4.16 46.79
C ARG A 22 16.43 2.94 46.52
N GLU A 23 16.38 2.01 47.43
CA GLU A 23 16.83 0.63 47.22
C GLU A 23 15.79 -0.10 46.36
N CYS A 24 16.26 -0.78 45.34
CA CYS A 24 15.44 -1.71 44.57
C CYS A 24 15.54 -3.10 45.15
N LEU A 25 14.44 -3.61 45.74
CA LEU A 25 14.29 -5.00 46.15
C LEU A 25 13.85 -5.86 44.94
N CYS A 26 14.69 -6.80 44.54
CA CYS A 26 14.31 -7.89 43.64
C CYS A 26 13.83 -9.10 44.48
N ARG A 27 12.57 -9.49 44.31
CA ARG A 27 11.98 -10.69 44.91
C ARG A 27 12.15 -11.87 43.95
N ALA A 28 12.98 -12.83 44.31
CA ALA A 28 13.11 -14.10 43.61
C ALA A 28 12.11 -15.11 44.19
N SER A 29 11.36 -15.77 43.32
CA SER A 29 10.45 -16.87 43.65
C SER A 29 11.23 -18.18 43.64
N ALA A 30 11.27 -18.87 44.79
CA ALA A 30 11.98 -20.12 44.96
C ALA A 30 11.06 -21.32 44.75
N HIS A 31 11.50 -22.26 43.91
CA HIS A 31 11.03 -23.65 43.93
C HIS A 31 12.04 -24.53 44.70
N LYS A 32 11.52 -25.31 45.63
CA LYS A 32 12.23 -26.22 46.54
C LYS A 32 12.74 -27.48 45.83
N THR A 33 13.99 -27.89 46.12
CA THR A 33 14.37 -29.29 46.48
C THR A 33 15.83 -29.31 46.98
N PRO A 34 16.36 -30.40 47.67
CA PRO A 34 17.03 -30.24 48.94
C PRO A 34 18.54 -30.54 48.95
N ALA A 35 19.14 -29.97 49.99
CA ALA A 35 20.38 -30.31 50.70
C ALA A 35 21.57 -30.99 49.99
N SER A 36 22.74 -30.30 49.96
CA SER A 36 24.01 -30.88 50.42
C SER A 36 25.12 -29.81 50.60
N ARG A 37 25.74 -29.88 51.79
CA ARG A 37 27.08 -29.44 52.19
C ARG A 37 27.61 -28.05 51.84
N VAL A 38 27.67 -27.26 52.92
CA VAL A 38 28.53 -26.07 53.08
C VAL A 38 29.98 -26.49 53.10
N GLN A 39 30.81 -25.98 52.21
CA GLN A 39 32.27 -25.91 52.36
C GLN A 39 32.68 -24.44 52.43
N THR A 40 33.21 -24.05 53.56
CA THR A 40 33.85 -22.76 53.83
C THR A 40 35.22 -22.70 53.15
N LEU A 41 35.43 -21.71 52.24
CA LEU A 41 36.74 -21.35 51.71
C LEU A 41 37.23 -20.06 52.37
N PRO A 42 38.53 -19.96 52.65
CA PRO A 42 39.10 -18.85 53.43
C PRO A 42 39.34 -17.60 52.62
N CYS A 43 39.16 -16.43 53.23
CA CYS A 43 39.56 -15.12 52.73
C CYS A 43 41.05 -15.07 52.37
N LEU A 44 41.36 -14.84 51.07
CA LEU A 44 42.69 -14.50 50.60
C LEU A 44 42.86 -12.97 50.58
N ARG A 45 43.88 -12.53 51.34
CA ARG A 45 44.39 -11.15 51.41
C ARG A 45 44.73 -10.63 50.01
N SER A 46 44.10 -9.53 49.60
CA SER A 46 44.38 -8.78 48.39
C SER A 46 45.80 -8.17 48.42
N SER A 47 46.63 -8.55 47.48
CA SER A 47 47.93 -7.88 47.22
C SER A 47 47.73 -6.72 46.26
N MET A 48 48.32 -5.56 46.59
CA MET A 48 48.27 -4.29 45.80
C MET A 48 48.80 -4.39 44.37
N GLY A 49 49.33 -5.55 43.94
CA GLY A 49 49.82 -5.74 42.56
C GLY A 49 48.74 -6.05 41.52
N ALA A 50 47.55 -6.57 41.95
CA ALA A 50 46.48 -6.95 41.02
C ALA A 50 45.68 -5.75 40.50
N HIS A 51 45.62 -4.66 41.25
CA HIS A 51 44.91 -3.42 40.83
C HIS A 51 45.65 -2.63 39.73
N LEU A 52 46.97 -2.67 39.70
CA LEU A 52 47.75 -2.01 38.62
C LEU A 52 47.64 -2.76 37.28
N PHE A 53 47.53 -4.11 37.31
CA PHE A 53 47.33 -4.91 36.10
C PHE A 53 45.93 -4.74 35.51
N LEU A 54 44.90 -4.66 36.38
CA LEU A 54 43.51 -4.42 35.94
C LEU A 54 43.30 -3.02 35.40
N LEU A 55 43.94 -1.96 35.96
CA LEU A 55 43.90 -0.61 35.41
C LEU A 55 44.65 -0.50 34.06
N GLY A 56 45.76 -1.23 33.89
CA GLY A 56 46.48 -1.32 32.61
C GLY A 56 45.68 -2.01 31.51
N LEU A 57 44.91 -3.06 31.87
CA LEU A 57 44.04 -3.77 30.93
C LEU A 57 42.77 -2.96 30.59
N LEU A 58 42.24 -2.17 31.54
CA LEU A 58 41.09 -1.29 31.31
C LEU A 58 41.45 -0.10 30.42
N LEU A 59 42.70 0.40 30.50
CA LEU A 59 43.21 1.45 29.62
C LEU A 59 43.45 0.97 28.16
N LEU A 60 43.70 -0.32 27.96
CA LEU A 60 43.82 -0.94 26.61
C LEU A 60 42.46 -1.22 25.96
N LEU A 61 41.35 -1.17 26.74
CA LEU A 61 39.97 -1.34 26.27
C LEU A 61 39.24 -0.01 26.00
N LEU A 62 39.92 1.15 26.20
CA LEU A 62 39.37 2.41 25.77
C LEU A 62 39.28 2.37 24.24
N PRO A 63 38.10 2.58 23.63
CA PRO A 63 38.01 2.65 22.17
C PRO A 63 38.94 3.78 21.71
N THR A 64 39.97 3.41 20.96
CA THR A 64 40.81 4.41 20.28
C THR A 64 39.89 5.33 19.48
N PRO A 65 40.00 6.66 19.59
CA PRO A 65 39.14 7.53 18.81
C PRO A 65 39.38 7.20 17.34
N THR A 66 38.34 6.63 16.70
CA THR A 66 38.40 6.38 15.26
C THR A 66 38.68 7.69 14.56
N PRO A 67 39.72 7.77 13.73
CA PRO A 67 40.07 9.02 13.04
C PRO A 67 38.82 9.50 12.26
N ALA A 68 38.57 10.81 12.31
CA ALA A 68 37.47 11.39 11.56
C ALA A 68 37.58 10.97 10.08
N PRO A 69 36.48 10.50 9.45
CA PRO A 69 36.56 9.97 8.10
C PRO A 69 37.01 11.00 7.06
N CYS A 70 36.92 12.29 7.38
CA CYS A 70 37.29 13.40 6.49
C CYS A 70 38.27 14.33 7.16
N ARG A 71 39.23 14.85 6.38
CA ARG A 71 40.25 15.84 6.78
C ARG A 71 40.42 16.93 5.75
N THR A 72 41.04 18.02 6.13
CA THR A 72 41.47 19.07 5.19
C THR A 72 42.68 18.56 4.39
N GLY A 73 42.59 18.61 3.08
CA GLY A 73 43.64 18.26 2.14
C GLY A 73 44.39 19.53 1.67
N THR A 74 45.70 19.35 1.41
CA THR A 74 46.52 20.37 0.77
C THR A 74 46.15 20.54 -0.71
N ARG A 75 46.55 21.67 -1.32
CA ARG A 75 46.32 21.93 -2.76
C ARG A 75 46.77 20.77 -3.67
N ASN A 76 47.92 20.17 -3.37
CA ASN A 76 48.44 19.06 -4.16
C ASN A 76 47.66 17.77 -3.98
N GLU A 77 47.19 17.47 -2.76
CA GLU A 77 46.35 16.33 -2.48
C GLU A 77 44.97 16.48 -3.15
N CYS A 78 44.40 17.70 -3.11
CA CYS A 78 43.13 18.01 -3.76
C CYS A 78 43.18 17.84 -5.29
N ARG A 79 44.35 18.07 -5.91
CA ARG A 79 44.53 17.88 -7.35
C ARG A 79 44.76 16.41 -7.72
N ARG A 80 45.42 15.63 -6.86
CA ARG A 80 45.69 14.20 -7.10
C ARG A 80 44.41 13.34 -6.98
N ASN A 81 43.59 13.61 -5.99
CA ASN A 81 42.35 12.89 -5.76
C ASN A 81 41.25 13.54 -6.59
N GLN A 82 40.94 13.01 -7.78
CA GLN A 82 40.01 13.63 -8.72
C GLN A 82 38.56 13.23 -8.49
N GLU A 83 38.33 12.09 -7.85
CA GLU A 83 36.97 11.54 -7.64
C GLU A 83 36.28 12.20 -6.45
N PHE A 84 34.98 12.40 -6.60
CA PHE A 84 34.10 12.77 -5.51
C PHE A 84 33.61 11.53 -4.75
N VAL A 85 33.19 11.71 -3.50
CA VAL A 85 32.53 10.68 -2.73
C VAL A 85 31.31 10.15 -3.50
N PRO A 86 31.03 8.82 -3.47
CA PRO A 86 29.95 8.23 -4.22
C PRO A 86 28.59 8.89 -3.88
N GLY A 87 27.84 9.21 -4.92
CA GLY A 87 26.51 9.82 -4.80
C GLY A 87 26.50 11.31 -4.49
N ALA A 88 27.65 12.01 -4.44
CA ALA A 88 27.69 13.47 -4.23
C ALA A 88 26.82 14.23 -5.25
N ALA A 89 26.78 13.78 -6.49
CA ALA A 89 25.96 14.34 -7.55
C ALA A 89 24.44 14.19 -7.34
N LEU A 90 23.99 13.45 -6.32
CA LEU A 90 22.55 13.33 -5.98
C LEU A 90 22.11 14.37 -4.94
N ALA A 91 23.07 15.05 -4.32
CA ALA A 91 22.80 16.03 -3.27
C ALA A 91 22.28 17.35 -3.84
N GLY A 92 21.37 17.97 -3.09
CA GLY A 92 20.84 19.28 -3.45
C GLY A 92 20.04 19.32 -4.74
N GLU A 93 19.70 18.17 -5.32
CA GLU A 93 18.81 18.07 -6.47
C GLU A 93 17.38 18.45 -6.10
N GLY A 94 16.67 19.07 -7.02
CA GLY A 94 15.28 19.42 -6.85
C GLY A 94 14.34 18.21 -6.98
N VAL A 95 13.26 18.23 -6.21
CA VAL A 95 12.23 17.17 -6.17
C VAL A 95 10.85 17.79 -6.19
N ASP A 96 9.96 17.28 -7.04
CA ASP A 96 8.53 17.56 -6.94
C ASP A 96 7.91 16.59 -5.92
N VAL A 97 7.50 17.11 -4.77
CA VAL A 97 6.95 16.32 -3.67
C VAL A 97 5.64 15.61 -4.04
N THR A 98 4.87 16.12 -4.99
CA THR A 98 3.60 15.52 -5.41
C THR A 98 3.80 14.22 -6.19
N SER A 99 4.85 14.16 -7.01
CA SER A 99 5.19 13.00 -7.85
C SER A 99 6.36 12.17 -7.32
N LEU A 100 7.13 12.70 -6.37
CA LEU A 100 8.43 12.19 -5.91
C LEU A 100 9.47 12.09 -7.05
N GLN A 101 9.25 12.81 -8.12
CA GLN A 101 10.20 12.85 -9.23
C GLN A 101 11.30 13.85 -8.95
N ARG A 102 12.52 13.43 -9.18
CA ARG A 102 13.68 14.32 -9.20
C ARG A 102 13.65 15.15 -10.48
N SER A 103 13.96 16.44 -10.36
CA SER A 103 13.87 17.39 -11.47
C SER A 103 14.99 17.25 -12.51
N GLY A 104 16.10 16.59 -12.16
CA GLY A 104 17.32 16.59 -12.96
C GLY A 104 18.08 17.92 -12.91
N SER A 105 17.59 18.88 -12.11
CA SER A 105 18.16 20.21 -11.96
C SER A 105 18.61 20.44 -10.51
N PHE A 106 19.70 21.17 -10.35
CA PHE A 106 20.36 21.37 -9.05
C PHE A 106 20.22 22.82 -8.61
N PRO A 107 19.41 23.12 -7.58
CA PRO A 107 19.47 24.42 -6.91
C PRO A 107 20.79 24.67 -6.18
N VAL A 108 21.45 23.61 -5.68
CA VAL A 108 22.69 23.65 -4.90
C VAL A 108 23.88 23.29 -5.78
N ASP A 109 25.00 24.01 -5.62
CA ASP A 109 26.26 23.70 -6.31
C ASP A 109 26.99 22.55 -5.59
N VAL A 110 26.99 21.39 -6.21
CA VAL A 110 27.64 20.15 -5.72
C VAL A 110 28.95 19.86 -6.48
N GLU A 111 29.39 20.74 -7.36
CA GLU A 111 30.61 20.58 -8.14
C GLU A 111 31.79 21.33 -7.51
N SER A 112 31.56 22.46 -6.84
CA SER A 112 32.57 23.24 -6.16
C SER A 112 33.12 22.51 -4.94
N TYR A 113 34.46 22.36 -4.86
CA TYR A 113 35.17 21.65 -3.79
C TYR A 113 36.34 22.40 -3.19
N LEU A 114 36.84 23.44 -3.86
CA LEU A 114 37.99 24.24 -3.39
C LEU A 114 37.52 25.42 -2.56
N ARG A 115 38.12 25.59 -1.38
CA ARG A 115 37.98 26.80 -0.57
C ARG A 115 38.81 27.96 -1.16
N PRO A 116 38.59 29.21 -0.72
CA PRO A 116 39.39 30.37 -1.16
C PRO A 116 40.87 30.18 -0.91
N ASP A 117 41.26 29.49 0.16
CA ASP A 117 42.67 29.16 0.50
C ASP A 117 43.25 28.00 -0.34
N ARG A 118 42.47 27.50 -1.32
CA ARG A 118 42.82 26.40 -2.22
C ARG A 118 42.96 25.02 -1.52
N THR A 119 42.41 24.87 -0.31
CA THR A 119 42.28 23.60 0.37
C THR A 119 40.95 22.93 -0.02
N CYS A 120 40.77 21.64 0.27
CA CYS A 120 39.53 20.91 0.09
C CYS A 120 39.28 19.93 1.26
N THR A 121 38.11 19.34 1.31
CA THR A 121 37.82 18.23 2.22
C THR A 121 38.06 16.92 1.49
N LEU A 122 38.89 16.04 2.06
CA LEU A 122 39.18 14.69 1.60
C LEU A 122 38.62 13.68 2.60
N CYS A 123 37.80 12.77 2.14
CA CYS A 123 37.20 11.73 2.94
C CYS A 123 37.77 10.36 2.54
N GLN A 124 38.07 9.54 3.55
CA GLN A 124 38.57 8.17 3.34
C GLN A 124 37.37 7.21 3.25
N ASN A 125 37.24 6.56 2.09
CA ASN A 125 36.13 5.63 1.85
C ASN A 125 36.53 4.20 2.23
N ALA A 126 36.09 3.74 3.41
CA ALA A 126 36.38 2.40 3.91
C ALA A 126 35.74 1.30 3.04
N LEU A 127 34.65 1.59 2.33
CA LEU A 127 33.97 0.65 1.45
C LEU A 127 34.65 0.49 0.07
N GLN A 128 35.59 1.41 -0.25
CA GLN A 128 36.39 1.39 -1.49
C GLN A 128 37.89 1.35 -1.15
N ALA A 129 38.29 0.34 -0.38
CA ALA A 129 39.69 0.09 0.01
C ALA A 129 40.43 1.30 0.62
N GLY A 130 39.73 2.21 1.27
CA GLY A 130 40.31 3.40 1.90
C GLY A 130 40.68 4.51 0.92
N ALA A 131 40.12 4.54 -0.28
CA ALA A 131 40.33 5.58 -1.27
C ALA A 131 40.01 6.96 -0.71
N LEU A 132 40.87 7.94 -0.98
CA LEU A 132 40.68 9.35 -0.61
C LEU A 132 39.87 10.03 -1.73
N GLN A 133 38.70 10.58 -1.36
CA GLN A 133 37.77 11.19 -2.28
C GLN A 133 37.38 12.60 -1.84
N ARG A 134 37.11 13.47 -2.80
CA ARG A 134 36.72 14.86 -2.53
C ARG A 134 35.28 14.96 -2.05
N LEU A 135 35.04 15.80 -1.06
CA LEU A 135 33.71 16.20 -0.63
C LEU A 135 33.39 17.59 -1.18
N PRO A 136 32.27 17.78 -1.92
CA PRO A 136 31.82 19.12 -2.33
C PRO A 136 31.65 20.09 -1.16
N LEU A 137 31.85 21.40 -1.39
CA LEU A 137 31.68 22.45 -0.35
C LEU A 137 30.27 22.51 0.21
N ALA A 138 29.27 22.13 -0.61
CA ALA A 138 27.87 22.07 -0.21
C ALA A 138 27.58 20.95 0.79
N LEU A 139 28.50 19.97 0.99
CA LEU A 139 28.24 18.76 1.75
C LEU A 139 29.02 18.68 3.05
N THR A 140 28.42 18.03 4.04
CA THR A 140 28.97 17.78 5.37
C THR A 140 28.53 16.43 5.93
N HIS A 141 29.16 16.02 7.04
CA HIS A 141 28.81 14.77 7.76
C HIS A 141 28.82 13.50 6.91
N TRP A 142 29.67 13.46 5.88
CA TRP A 142 29.80 12.27 5.06
C TRP A 142 30.25 11.05 5.89
N ARG A 143 29.60 9.92 5.65
CA ARG A 143 29.94 8.63 6.27
C ARG A 143 29.81 7.52 5.25
N ALA A 144 30.77 6.59 5.26
CA ALA A 144 30.68 5.30 4.59
C ALA A 144 30.32 4.25 5.66
N GLN A 145 29.11 3.71 5.62
CA GLN A 145 28.62 2.76 6.62
C GLN A 145 28.70 1.35 6.05
N GLY A 146 29.41 0.45 6.75
CA GLY A 146 29.57 -0.95 6.33
C GLY A 146 28.38 -1.86 6.65
N SER A 147 27.17 -1.33 6.95
CA SER A 147 26.01 -2.12 7.35
C SER A 147 25.48 -3.04 6.24
N GLY A 148 25.85 -2.77 5.00
CA GLY A 148 25.48 -3.62 3.87
C GLY A 148 23.99 -3.72 3.58
N CYS A 149 23.62 -4.73 2.81
CA CYS A 149 22.24 -5.08 2.56
C CYS A 149 21.70 -6.07 3.59
N GLN A 150 20.57 -5.78 4.16
CA GLN A 150 19.77 -6.83 4.77
C GLN A 150 19.14 -7.66 3.64
N ARG A 151 19.65 -8.88 3.43
CA ARG A 151 19.09 -9.81 2.41
C ARG A 151 17.74 -10.39 2.89
N GLN A 152 16.84 -9.52 3.25
CA GLN A 152 15.50 -9.87 3.70
C GLN A 152 14.48 -8.98 2.98
N VAL A 153 13.51 -9.63 2.35
CA VAL A 153 12.38 -8.92 1.73
C VAL A 153 11.42 -8.46 2.83
N VAL A 154 11.25 -7.15 2.93
CA VAL A 154 10.24 -6.52 3.80
C VAL A 154 8.98 -6.31 2.98
N ARG A 155 7.81 -6.44 3.61
CA ARG A 155 6.53 -6.26 2.95
C ARG A 155 5.72 -5.16 3.61
N ALA A 156 5.11 -4.32 2.76
CA ALA A 156 4.07 -3.38 3.14
C ALA A 156 2.77 -3.70 2.41
N LYS A 157 1.63 -3.43 3.05
CA LYS A 157 0.29 -3.66 2.52
C LYS A 157 -0.49 -2.36 2.44
N ALA A 158 -1.18 -2.14 1.32
CA ALA A 158 -2.13 -1.07 1.15
C ALA A 158 -3.44 -1.60 0.55
N THR A 159 -4.57 -1.10 1.04
CA THR A 159 -5.91 -1.43 0.53
C THR A 159 -6.52 -0.29 -0.28
N SER A 160 -5.75 0.76 -0.51
CA SER A 160 -6.18 1.94 -1.26
C SER A 160 -5.00 2.61 -1.96
N THR A 161 -5.30 3.37 -2.99
CA THR A 161 -4.32 4.18 -3.72
C THR A 161 -3.61 5.19 -2.81
N GLU A 162 -4.33 5.75 -1.84
CA GLU A 162 -3.77 6.62 -0.80
C GLU A 162 -2.73 5.89 0.07
N GLY A 163 -3.03 4.64 0.47
CA GLY A 163 -2.07 3.82 1.20
C GLY A 163 -0.79 3.58 0.40
N VAL A 164 -0.90 3.33 -0.91
CA VAL A 164 0.25 3.20 -1.81
C VAL A 164 1.02 4.50 -1.95
N ALA A 165 0.35 5.66 -2.04
CA ALA A 165 1.02 6.96 -2.09
C ALA A 165 1.79 7.25 -0.79
N ARG A 166 1.20 6.93 0.37
CA ARG A 166 1.85 7.06 1.69
C ARG A 166 3.07 6.16 1.80
N GLU A 167 2.98 4.93 1.32
CA GLU A 167 4.10 3.99 1.27
C GLU A 167 5.23 4.52 0.36
N ALA A 168 4.90 5.02 -0.82
CA ALA A 168 5.87 5.63 -1.72
C ALA A 168 6.58 6.84 -1.10
N ALA A 169 5.89 7.60 -0.25
CA ALA A 169 6.43 8.76 0.46
C ALA A 169 7.14 8.42 1.77
N SER A 170 7.12 7.16 2.23
CA SER A 170 7.71 6.72 3.51
C SER A 170 9.23 6.94 3.60
N HIS A 171 9.88 7.15 2.46
CA HIS A 171 11.31 7.44 2.34
C HIS A 171 11.68 8.90 2.63
N ILE A 172 10.69 9.79 2.74
CA ILE A 172 10.88 11.16 3.24
C ILE A 172 10.90 11.09 4.77
N ARG A 173 12.06 11.37 5.38
CA ARG A 173 12.30 11.16 6.81
C ARG A 173 11.92 12.36 7.70
N ASN A 174 11.49 13.46 7.11
CA ASN A 174 11.06 14.66 7.85
C ASN A 174 9.66 15.08 7.43
N ASP A 175 9.09 16.01 8.19
CA ASP A 175 7.88 16.71 7.75
C ASP A 175 8.27 17.74 6.66
N TRP A 176 7.98 17.35 5.42
CA TRP A 176 8.28 18.16 4.22
C TRP A 176 7.37 19.41 4.12
N GLN A 177 6.30 19.48 4.90
CA GLN A 177 5.33 20.58 4.87
C GLN A 177 5.80 21.79 5.68
N VAL A 178 6.82 21.62 6.52
CA VAL A 178 7.32 22.70 7.39
C VAL A 178 7.65 23.96 6.58
N GLY A 179 7.03 25.07 6.96
CA GLY A 179 7.18 26.35 6.30
C GLY A 179 6.31 26.58 5.06
N LEU A 180 5.40 25.66 4.74
CA LEU A 180 4.43 25.80 3.65
C LEU A 180 2.99 25.87 4.17
N ASP A 181 2.13 26.59 3.43
CA ASP A 181 0.70 26.67 3.70
C ASP A 181 -0.04 25.62 2.83
N VAL A 182 0.11 24.36 3.22
CA VAL A 182 -0.49 23.22 2.50
C VAL A 182 -1.55 22.48 3.32
N SER A 183 -2.07 23.12 4.37
CA SER A 183 -3.14 22.56 5.17
C SER A 183 -4.48 22.66 4.45
N PRO A 184 -5.28 21.58 4.41
CA PRO A 184 -6.63 21.64 3.87
C PRO A 184 -7.51 22.59 4.66
N LYS A 185 -8.49 23.21 4.01
CA LYS A 185 -9.48 24.06 4.68
C LYS A 185 -10.18 23.27 5.79
N PRO A 186 -10.44 23.85 6.97
CA PRO A 186 -10.97 23.16 8.15
C PRO A 186 -12.34 22.49 7.98
N SER A 187 -13.06 22.78 6.89
CA SER A 187 -14.42 22.30 6.63
C SER A 187 -14.51 20.89 6.04
N ALA A 188 -13.40 20.30 5.66
CA ALA A 188 -13.40 18.95 5.09
C ALA A 188 -12.73 17.98 6.07
N GLN A 189 -13.41 16.87 6.40
CA GLN A 189 -12.79 15.71 7.04
C GLN A 189 -11.87 15.01 6.02
N VAL A 190 -10.90 15.76 5.49
CA VAL A 190 -10.01 15.31 4.43
C VAL A 190 -8.72 14.83 5.06
N HIS A 191 -8.47 13.54 5.00
CA HIS A 191 -7.14 13.00 5.24
C HIS A 191 -6.32 13.20 3.97
N VAL A 192 -5.45 14.20 3.99
CA VAL A 192 -4.64 14.57 2.83
C VAL A 192 -3.33 13.80 2.83
N THR A 193 -3.14 12.99 1.81
CA THR A 193 -1.82 12.49 1.46
C THR A 193 -1.35 13.28 0.25
N MET A 194 -0.50 14.28 0.46
CA MET A 194 0.00 15.14 -0.62
C MET A 194 1.27 14.59 -1.26
N ALA A 195 2.25 14.19 -0.43
CA ALA A 195 3.49 13.62 -0.94
C ALA A 195 3.21 12.29 -1.67
N GLY A 196 3.83 12.12 -2.84
CA GLY A 196 3.74 10.89 -3.61
C GLY A 196 2.39 10.60 -4.25
N SER A 197 1.41 11.51 -4.18
CA SER A 197 0.06 11.28 -4.74
C SER A 197 0.05 11.07 -6.26
N HIS A 198 1.08 11.54 -6.96
CA HIS A 198 1.34 11.32 -8.38
C HIS A 198 2.59 10.47 -8.64
N SER A 199 3.10 9.76 -7.63
CA SER A 199 4.21 8.83 -7.82
C SER A 199 3.83 7.73 -8.83
N LYS A 200 4.84 7.12 -9.46
CA LYS A 200 4.64 6.00 -10.40
C LYS A 200 3.78 4.89 -9.79
N MET A 201 4.04 4.54 -8.52
CA MET A 201 3.29 3.52 -7.79
C MET A 201 1.84 3.95 -7.50
N ALA A 202 1.63 5.20 -7.06
CA ALA A 202 0.29 5.73 -6.81
C ALA A 202 -0.55 5.82 -8.09
N ASN A 203 0.04 6.22 -9.22
CA ASN A 203 -0.63 6.24 -10.51
C ASN A 203 -0.99 4.83 -10.99
N PHE A 204 -0.08 3.85 -10.82
CA PHE A 204 -0.39 2.45 -11.10
C PHE A 204 -1.56 1.96 -10.25
N ALA A 205 -1.54 2.19 -8.94
CA ALA A 205 -2.62 1.80 -8.04
C ALA A 205 -3.95 2.48 -8.41
N ALA A 206 -3.95 3.77 -8.76
CA ALA A 206 -5.13 4.50 -9.21
C ALA A 206 -5.72 3.87 -10.48
N GLN A 207 -4.87 3.58 -11.48
CA GLN A 207 -5.31 2.92 -12.71
C GLN A 207 -5.97 1.57 -12.43
N LYS A 208 -5.40 0.76 -11.52
CA LYS A 208 -5.97 -0.53 -11.15
C LYS A 208 -7.30 -0.38 -10.42
N THR A 209 -7.38 0.51 -9.44
CA THR A 209 -8.62 0.76 -8.67
C THR A 209 -9.78 1.23 -9.55
N HIS A 210 -9.50 1.91 -10.67
CA HIS A 210 -10.54 2.24 -11.65
C HIS A 210 -11.08 1.02 -12.41
N GLN A 211 -10.29 -0.03 -12.55
CA GLN A 211 -10.68 -1.23 -13.29
C GLN A 211 -11.43 -2.23 -12.42
N ASP A 212 -11.05 -2.36 -11.15
CA ASP A 212 -11.58 -3.38 -10.25
C ASP A 212 -11.23 -3.05 -8.79
N GLN A 213 -11.70 -3.88 -7.87
CA GLN A 213 -11.34 -3.81 -6.45
C GLN A 213 -10.01 -4.54 -6.21
N PHE A 214 -8.99 -3.77 -5.87
CA PHE A 214 -7.64 -4.29 -5.63
C PHE A 214 -7.17 -4.07 -4.18
N SER A 215 -6.40 -5.03 -3.69
CA SER A 215 -5.42 -4.84 -2.61
C SER A 215 -4.01 -4.78 -3.22
N PHE A 216 -3.11 -4.11 -2.51
CA PHE A 216 -1.75 -3.86 -2.99
C PHE A 216 -0.73 -4.37 -1.98
N SER A 217 0.28 -5.10 -2.46
CA SER A 217 1.40 -5.58 -1.66
C SER A 217 2.71 -5.08 -2.26
N THR A 218 3.54 -4.43 -1.44
CA THR A 218 4.89 -4.00 -1.83
C THR A 218 5.90 -4.93 -1.21
N ASP A 219 6.68 -5.61 -2.02
CA ASP A 219 7.87 -6.34 -1.59
C ASP A 219 9.10 -5.47 -1.83
N LEU A 220 9.94 -5.30 -0.80
CA LEU A 220 10.99 -4.30 -0.73
C LEU A 220 12.29 -4.88 -0.16
N VAL A 221 13.42 -4.57 -0.79
CA VAL A 221 14.77 -4.80 -0.27
C VAL A 221 15.57 -3.51 -0.35
N GLU A 222 16.24 -3.16 0.75
CA GLU A 222 17.06 -1.95 0.85
C GLU A 222 18.48 -2.25 1.31
N CYS A 223 19.40 -1.48 0.74
CA CYS A 223 20.82 -1.47 1.08
C CYS A 223 21.25 -0.04 1.39
N ARG A 224 21.99 0.19 2.46
CA ARG A 224 22.49 1.52 2.85
C ARG A 224 23.98 1.47 3.02
N PHE A 225 24.70 2.35 2.33
CA PHE A 225 26.17 2.39 2.31
C PHE A 225 26.74 3.74 2.68
N TYR A 226 26.11 4.84 2.25
CA TYR A 226 26.62 6.18 2.45
C TYR A 226 25.54 7.10 3.02
N SER A 227 25.96 8.11 3.77
CA SER A 227 25.07 9.18 4.23
C SER A 227 25.81 10.51 4.29
N PHE A 228 25.12 11.60 4.02
CA PHE A 228 25.61 12.98 4.17
C PHE A 228 24.48 14.01 4.18
N HIS A 229 24.84 15.24 4.51
CA HIS A 229 23.92 16.36 4.60
C HIS A 229 24.43 17.53 3.74
N VAL A 230 23.50 18.30 3.19
CA VAL A 230 23.80 19.62 2.62
C VAL A 230 24.05 20.61 3.76
N VAL A 231 25.03 21.50 3.67
CA VAL A 231 25.32 22.50 4.70
C VAL A 231 24.17 23.50 4.85
N HIS A 232 24.06 24.19 5.98
CA HIS A 232 22.90 25.06 6.28
C HIS A 232 22.72 26.18 5.23
N SER A 233 23.76 26.80 4.75
CA SER A 233 23.73 27.80 3.69
C SER A 233 24.64 27.33 2.55
N PRO A 234 24.11 26.47 1.65
CA PRO A 234 24.92 25.91 0.58
C PRO A 234 25.18 26.96 -0.52
N PRO A 235 26.31 26.85 -1.24
CA PRO A 235 26.47 27.61 -2.47
C PRO A 235 25.39 27.21 -3.46
N LEU A 236 24.74 28.21 -4.08
CA LEU A 236 23.71 27.99 -5.08
C LEU A 236 24.32 27.71 -6.44
N HIS A 237 23.71 26.83 -7.21
CA HIS A 237 24.11 26.59 -8.58
C HIS A 237 23.89 27.86 -9.43
N PRO A 238 24.83 28.27 -10.28
CA PRO A 238 24.73 29.53 -11.04
C PRO A 238 23.45 29.69 -11.85
N ASN A 239 22.98 28.60 -12.48
CA ASN A 239 21.74 28.62 -13.25
C ASN A 239 20.51 28.83 -12.36
N PHE A 240 20.47 28.25 -11.16
CA PHE A 240 19.39 28.47 -10.21
C PHE A 240 19.41 29.90 -9.67
N GLN A 241 20.59 30.40 -9.33
CA GLN A 241 20.76 31.78 -8.88
C GLN A 241 20.28 32.79 -9.93
N LYS A 242 20.61 32.57 -11.20
CA LYS A 242 20.08 33.36 -12.32
C LYS A 242 18.56 33.24 -12.43
N ALA A 243 18.02 32.03 -12.47
CA ALA A 243 16.56 31.80 -12.58
C ALA A 243 15.81 32.49 -11.42
N LEU A 244 16.40 32.48 -10.21
CA LEU A 244 15.86 33.17 -9.04
C LEU A 244 15.92 34.71 -9.18
N SER A 245 17.01 35.24 -9.72
CA SER A 245 17.16 36.70 -9.94
C SER A 245 16.18 37.25 -10.98
N ASP A 246 15.78 36.43 -11.94
CA ASP A 246 14.85 36.78 -13.00
C ASP A 246 13.36 36.76 -12.54
N LEU A 247 13.06 36.23 -11.33
CA LEU A 247 11.69 36.21 -10.78
C LEU A 247 11.27 37.61 -10.30
N PRO A 248 9.97 37.95 -10.51
CA PRO A 248 9.34 39.09 -9.86
C PRO A 248 9.41 39.01 -8.32
N PRO A 249 9.41 40.15 -7.60
CA PRO A 249 9.47 40.14 -6.15
C PRO A 249 8.21 39.63 -5.48
N ASP A 250 7.04 39.69 -6.18
CA ASP A 250 5.73 39.34 -5.65
C ASP A 250 5.12 38.17 -6.42
N PHE A 251 4.39 37.32 -5.69
CA PHE A 251 3.59 36.24 -6.24
C PHE A 251 2.12 36.62 -6.32
N ASN A 252 1.57 36.69 -7.53
CA ASN A 252 0.16 36.98 -7.81
C ASN A 252 -0.26 36.32 -9.15
N THR A 253 -1.50 36.50 -9.56
CA THR A 253 -2.05 35.87 -10.79
C THR A 253 -1.32 36.23 -12.06
N SER A 254 -0.68 37.41 -12.16
CA SER A 254 0.09 37.81 -13.35
C SER A 254 1.50 37.24 -13.36
N THR A 255 2.08 36.92 -12.20
CA THR A 255 3.45 36.39 -12.03
C THR A 255 3.49 34.88 -11.79
N GLU A 256 2.35 34.24 -11.56
CA GLU A 256 2.23 32.82 -11.26
C GLU A 256 2.94 31.93 -12.28
N ALA A 257 2.82 32.24 -13.57
CA ALA A 257 3.42 31.43 -14.64
C ALA A 257 4.96 31.36 -14.55
N GLU A 258 5.61 32.42 -14.10
CA GLU A 258 7.07 32.48 -13.94
C GLU A 258 7.53 31.61 -12.77
N TYR A 259 6.83 31.66 -11.64
CA TYR A 259 7.07 30.81 -10.48
C TYR A 259 6.80 29.33 -10.76
N VAL A 260 5.70 29.01 -11.48
CA VAL A 260 5.40 27.64 -11.91
C VAL A 260 6.48 27.10 -12.83
N ARG A 261 7.05 27.95 -13.72
CA ARG A 261 8.19 27.57 -14.57
C ARG A 261 9.43 27.22 -13.74
N LEU A 262 9.76 28.02 -12.72
CA LEU A 262 10.86 27.71 -11.81
C LEU A 262 10.62 26.38 -11.10
N ILE A 263 9.42 26.17 -10.54
CA ILE A 263 9.04 24.94 -9.84
C ILE A 263 9.09 23.73 -10.79
N SER A 264 8.64 23.87 -12.02
CA SER A 264 8.71 22.80 -13.02
C SER A 264 10.14 22.38 -13.36
N ASN A 265 11.09 23.33 -13.31
CA ASN A 265 12.49 23.06 -13.61
C ASN A 265 13.25 22.50 -12.39
N TYR A 266 12.99 23.02 -11.20
CA TYR A 266 13.77 22.73 -9.99
C TYR A 266 13.00 21.94 -8.93
N GLY A 267 11.73 21.60 -9.17
CA GLY A 267 10.86 20.93 -8.19
C GLY A 267 10.28 21.90 -7.17
N THR A 268 9.63 21.35 -6.17
CA THR A 268 9.05 22.08 -5.02
C THR A 268 10.00 22.17 -3.83
N HIS A 269 10.87 21.18 -3.72
CA HIS A 269 11.82 20.96 -2.62
C HIS A 269 13.20 20.61 -3.17
N PHE A 270 14.21 20.68 -2.31
CA PHE A 270 15.53 20.10 -2.58
C PHE A 270 15.90 19.07 -1.51
N ILE A 271 16.80 18.16 -1.87
CA ILE A 271 17.26 17.09 -0.98
C ILE A 271 18.27 17.66 -0.01
N ARG A 272 17.92 17.65 1.30
CA ARG A 272 18.72 18.24 2.38
C ARG A 272 19.68 17.25 3.03
N SER A 273 19.21 16.06 3.34
CA SER A 273 20.03 14.95 3.82
C SER A 273 19.65 13.67 3.11
N MET A 274 20.56 12.73 3.06
CA MET A 274 20.30 11.50 2.33
C MET A 274 21.06 10.31 2.90
N GLU A 275 20.41 9.15 2.75
CA GLU A 275 21.01 7.83 2.86
C GLU A 275 21.05 7.20 1.47
N LEU A 276 22.22 6.76 1.06
CA LEU A 276 22.48 6.25 -0.26
C LEU A 276 22.85 4.77 -0.24
N GLY A 277 22.45 4.09 -1.29
CA GLY A 277 22.69 2.66 -1.48
C GLY A 277 21.87 2.14 -2.65
N GLY A 278 20.98 1.22 -2.37
CA GLY A 278 20.06 0.71 -3.38
C GLY A 278 18.75 0.23 -2.81
N ARG A 279 17.72 0.26 -3.65
CA ARG A 279 16.39 -0.22 -3.31
C ARG A 279 15.79 -0.96 -4.51
N VAL A 280 15.28 -2.15 -4.23
CA VAL A 280 14.45 -2.90 -5.18
C VAL A 280 13.07 -3.03 -4.57
N SER A 281 12.05 -2.61 -5.28
CA SER A 281 10.66 -2.71 -4.83
C SER A 281 9.75 -3.18 -5.96
N ALA A 282 8.76 -3.99 -5.61
CA ALA A 282 7.73 -4.48 -6.51
C ALA A 282 6.36 -4.33 -5.86
N LEU A 283 5.52 -3.48 -6.43
CA LEU A 283 4.13 -3.29 -6.04
C LEU A 283 3.25 -4.23 -6.86
N THR A 284 2.68 -5.24 -6.24
CA THR A 284 1.75 -6.19 -6.87
C THR A 284 0.31 -5.80 -6.54
N ALA A 285 -0.53 -5.70 -7.56
CA ALA A 285 -1.97 -5.48 -7.44
C ALA A 285 -2.70 -6.84 -7.45
N LEU A 286 -3.53 -7.08 -6.44
CA LEU A 286 -4.25 -8.33 -6.23
C LEU A 286 -5.77 -8.05 -6.29
N ARG A 287 -6.49 -8.70 -7.20
CA ARG A 287 -7.94 -8.57 -7.32
C ARG A 287 -8.63 -9.24 -6.14
N THR A 288 -9.14 -8.43 -5.23
CA THR A 288 -9.66 -8.89 -3.92
C THR A 288 -10.78 -9.91 -4.08
N CYS A 289 -11.75 -9.64 -4.97
CA CYS A 289 -12.90 -10.52 -5.15
C CYS A 289 -12.57 -11.78 -5.98
N GLU A 290 -11.65 -11.69 -6.94
CA GLU A 290 -11.18 -12.87 -7.67
C GLU A 290 -10.45 -13.86 -6.76
N LEU A 291 -9.61 -13.35 -5.85
CA LEU A 291 -8.94 -14.18 -4.84
C LEU A 291 -9.96 -14.90 -3.95
N ALA A 292 -10.94 -14.16 -3.43
CA ALA A 292 -11.98 -14.73 -2.56
C ALA A 292 -12.76 -15.86 -3.26
N LEU A 293 -13.10 -15.67 -4.54
CA LEU A 293 -13.80 -16.68 -5.37
C LEU A 293 -12.93 -17.90 -5.71
N ASN A 294 -11.61 -17.77 -5.65
CA ASN A 294 -10.66 -18.87 -5.84
C ASN A 294 -10.30 -19.55 -4.50
N GLY A 295 -10.93 -19.15 -3.40
CA GLY A 295 -10.68 -19.70 -2.07
C GLY A 295 -9.35 -19.25 -1.45
N LEU A 296 -8.75 -18.17 -1.97
CA LEU A 296 -7.50 -17.60 -1.49
C LEU A 296 -7.77 -16.28 -0.77
N THR A 297 -7.00 -16.00 0.26
CA THR A 297 -6.96 -14.68 0.89
C THR A 297 -5.81 -13.86 0.30
N ALA A 298 -5.97 -12.53 0.26
CA ALA A 298 -4.89 -11.64 -0.14
C ALA A 298 -3.62 -11.88 0.68
N LYS A 299 -3.75 -12.12 1.99
CA LYS A 299 -2.63 -12.42 2.88
C LYS A 299 -1.86 -13.68 2.48
N GLU A 300 -2.54 -14.74 2.10
CA GLU A 300 -1.89 -15.99 1.66
C GLU A 300 -1.09 -15.81 0.39
N VAL A 301 -1.65 -15.09 -0.59
CA VAL A 301 -0.95 -14.77 -1.83
C VAL A 301 0.25 -13.86 -1.57
N GLU A 302 0.06 -12.80 -0.77
CA GLU A 302 1.12 -11.90 -0.34
C GLU A 302 2.27 -12.66 0.35
N ASP A 303 1.95 -13.57 1.28
CA ASP A 303 2.96 -14.37 1.99
C ASP A 303 3.77 -15.23 1.02
N CYS A 304 3.12 -15.84 0.02
CA CYS A 304 3.81 -16.66 -0.95
C CYS A 304 4.60 -15.85 -1.99
N LEU A 305 4.12 -14.67 -2.39
CA LEU A 305 4.90 -13.73 -3.21
C LEU A 305 6.18 -13.30 -2.47
N ASN A 306 6.08 -12.95 -1.18
CA ASN A 306 7.25 -12.59 -0.38
C ASN A 306 8.28 -13.74 -0.29
N VAL A 307 7.82 -14.98 -0.15
CA VAL A 307 8.68 -16.16 -0.15
C VAL A 307 9.38 -16.34 -1.51
N GLU A 308 8.67 -16.17 -2.62
CA GLU A 308 9.23 -16.26 -3.97
C GLU A 308 10.27 -15.14 -4.22
N ALA A 309 9.97 -13.89 -3.82
CA ALA A 309 10.92 -12.80 -3.86
C ALA A 309 12.17 -13.09 -3.01
N GLN A 310 12.00 -13.67 -1.82
CA GLN A 310 13.11 -14.06 -0.95
C GLN A 310 14.00 -15.13 -1.61
N VAL A 311 13.42 -16.07 -2.38
CA VAL A 311 14.18 -17.07 -3.14
C VAL A 311 15.02 -16.42 -4.24
N SER A 312 14.52 -15.37 -4.88
CA SER A 312 15.25 -14.64 -5.93
C SER A 312 16.50 -13.94 -5.42
N ILE A 313 16.55 -13.58 -4.14
CA ILE A 313 17.72 -12.94 -3.51
C ILE A 313 18.60 -13.92 -2.72
N ASN A 314 18.04 -15.04 -2.27
CA ASN A 314 18.75 -16.06 -1.49
C ASN A 314 18.16 -17.46 -1.76
N SER A 315 18.90 -18.30 -2.48
CA SER A 315 18.49 -19.66 -2.83
C SER A 315 18.19 -20.57 -1.63
N GLN A 316 18.81 -20.33 -0.47
CA GLN A 316 18.57 -21.11 0.76
C GLN A 316 17.13 -20.92 1.28
N ALA A 317 16.43 -19.85 0.89
CA ALA A 317 15.02 -19.63 1.25
C ALA A 317 14.09 -20.76 0.79
N ARG A 318 14.48 -21.54 -0.23
CA ARG A 318 13.75 -22.76 -0.69
C ARG A 318 13.68 -23.86 0.36
N LEU A 319 14.58 -23.87 1.33
CA LEU A 319 14.59 -24.85 2.42
C LEU A 319 13.66 -24.46 3.57
N SER A 320 13.09 -23.27 3.55
CA SER A 320 12.25 -22.77 4.64
C SER A 320 10.89 -23.49 4.72
N SER A 321 10.34 -23.56 5.92
CA SER A 321 8.98 -24.07 6.15
C SER A 321 7.93 -23.23 5.42
N LYS A 322 8.15 -21.91 5.28
CA LYS A 322 7.27 -21.00 4.54
C LYS A 322 7.20 -21.37 3.05
N PHE A 323 8.33 -21.68 2.43
CA PHE A 323 8.35 -22.12 1.03
C PHE A 323 7.56 -23.42 0.85
N LYS A 324 7.76 -24.42 1.71
CA LYS A 324 7.02 -25.68 1.67
C LYS A 324 5.51 -25.45 1.82
N ALA A 325 5.10 -24.59 2.75
CA ALA A 325 3.69 -24.24 2.93
C ALA A 325 3.08 -23.57 1.69
N CYS A 326 3.84 -22.73 0.97
CA CYS A 326 3.38 -22.12 -0.28
C CYS A 326 3.25 -23.14 -1.43
N GLU A 327 4.17 -24.11 -1.51
CA GLU A 327 4.07 -25.22 -2.48
C GLU A 327 2.87 -26.14 -2.18
N GLU A 328 2.54 -26.37 -0.92
CA GLU A 328 1.33 -27.10 -0.52
C GLU A 328 0.05 -26.34 -0.92
N LYS A 329 0.00 -25.03 -0.67
CA LYS A 329 -1.12 -24.17 -1.11
C LYS A 329 -1.29 -24.20 -2.62
N LYS A 330 -0.19 -24.11 -3.38
CA LYS A 330 -0.20 -24.22 -4.84
C LYS A 330 -0.84 -25.52 -5.31
N LYS A 331 -0.50 -26.65 -4.69
CA LYS A 331 -1.11 -27.96 -4.97
C LYS A 331 -2.59 -28.00 -4.59
N GLN A 332 -2.95 -27.49 -3.42
CA GLN A 332 -4.33 -27.45 -2.92
C GLN A 332 -5.25 -26.68 -3.88
N HIS A 333 -4.79 -25.54 -4.41
CA HIS A 333 -5.55 -24.71 -5.36
C HIS A 333 -5.31 -25.07 -6.83
N LYS A 334 -4.62 -26.19 -7.12
CA LYS A 334 -4.32 -26.68 -8.48
C LYS A 334 -3.70 -25.62 -9.38
N MET A 335 -2.80 -24.80 -8.82
CA MET A 335 -2.10 -23.79 -9.59
C MET A 335 -0.97 -24.44 -10.41
N GLU A 336 -0.97 -24.22 -11.71
CA GLU A 336 0.07 -24.76 -12.63
C GLU A 336 1.34 -23.91 -12.63
N SER A 337 1.21 -22.62 -12.35
CA SER A 337 2.31 -21.66 -12.34
C SER A 337 2.65 -21.20 -10.91
N SER A 338 3.78 -20.48 -10.76
CA SER A 338 4.13 -19.84 -9.49
C SER A 338 3.17 -18.71 -9.13
N PHE A 339 3.18 -18.25 -7.86
CA PHE A 339 2.34 -17.12 -7.44
C PHE A 339 2.67 -15.85 -8.23
N HIS A 340 3.94 -15.51 -8.43
CA HIS A 340 4.33 -14.33 -9.21
C HIS A 340 3.96 -14.42 -10.69
N GLN A 341 3.86 -15.61 -11.26
CA GLN A 341 3.39 -15.82 -12.63
C GLN A 341 1.86 -15.78 -12.74
N SER A 342 1.15 -16.21 -11.69
CA SER A 342 -0.34 -16.12 -11.64
C SER A 342 -0.81 -14.69 -11.37
N TYR A 343 -0.10 -13.95 -10.51
CA TYR A 343 -0.43 -12.57 -10.13
C TYR A 343 0.61 -11.60 -10.72
N ARG A 344 0.48 -11.31 -12.03
CA ARG A 344 1.47 -10.54 -12.81
C ARG A 344 1.27 -9.04 -12.78
N GLU A 345 0.15 -8.55 -12.27
CA GLU A 345 -0.17 -7.12 -12.27
C GLU A 345 0.71 -6.40 -11.25
N ARG A 346 1.88 -5.92 -11.71
CA ARG A 346 2.86 -5.27 -10.82
C ARG A 346 3.58 -4.09 -11.45
N SER A 347 4.11 -3.22 -10.58
CA SER A 347 5.00 -2.12 -10.92
C SER A 347 6.28 -2.28 -10.13
N SER A 348 7.40 -2.52 -10.80
CA SER A 348 8.72 -2.71 -10.18
C SER A 348 9.57 -1.47 -10.35
N GLN A 349 10.44 -1.19 -9.36
CA GLN A 349 11.38 -0.09 -9.35
C GLN A 349 12.72 -0.55 -8.76
N ILE A 350 13.81 -0.21 -9.45
CA ILE A 350 15.19 -0.40 -8.98
C ILE A 350 15.83 0.98 -8.84
N VAL A 351 16.41 1.24 -7.68
CA VAL A 351 17.13 2.49 -7.36
C VAL A 351 18.58 2.16 -7.06
N GLY A 352 19.50 2.85 -7.71
CA GLY A 352 20.94 2.62 -7.57
C GLY A 352 21.46 1.41 -8.37
N GLY A 353 22.78 1.29 -8.42
CA GLY A 353 23.50 0.24 -9.13
C GLY A 353 23.66 0.51 -10.63
N HIS A 354 24.35 -0.40 -11.30
CA HIS A 354 24.43 -0.43 -12.75
C HIS A 354 23.07 -0.88 -13.33
N HIS A 355 22.77 -0.42 -14.54
CA HIS A 355 21.62 -0.93 -15.28
C HIS A 355 21.73 -2.45 -15.42
N THR A 356 20.76 -3.14 -14.84
CA THR A 356 20.62 -4.59 -15.01
C THR A 356 19.83 -4.87 -16.29
N THR A 357 20.13 -5.97 -16.94
CA THR A 357 19.32 -6.47 -18.07
C THR A 357 17.94 -6.95 -17.62
N VAL A 358 17.74 -7.08 -16.31
CA VAL A 358 16.50 -7.55 -15.68
C VAL A 358 15.76 -6.35 -15.13
N SER A 359 14.54 -6.15 -15.59
CA SER A 359 13.67 -5.04 -15.15
C SER A 359 13.09 -5.23 -13.73
N ASP A 360 13.14 -6.45 -13.21
CA ASP A 360 12.64 -6.84 -11.89
C ASP A 360 13.56 -7.89 -11.27
N LEU A 361 14.28 -7.53 -10.20
CA LEU A 361 15.21 -8.41 -9.49
C LEU A 361 14.50 -9.34 -8.48
N LEU A 362 13.22 -9.11 -8.17
CA LEU A 362 12.45 -9.92 -7.24
C LEU A 362 11.60 -10.98 -7.95
N PHE A 363 10.98 -10.61 -9.09
CA PHE A 363 9.98 -11.44 -9.77
C PHE A 363 10.20 -11.57 -11.29
N GLY A 364 11.29 -11.01 -11.85
CA GLY A 364 11.56 -11.12 -13.27
C GLY A 364 11.90 -12.57 -13.68
N ASP A 365 11.62 -12.92 -14.94
CA ASP A 365 11.92 -14.26 -15.48
C ASP A 365 13.40 -14.66 -15.39
N GLY A 366 14.29 -13.69 -15.22
CA GLY A 366 15.72 -13.87 -15.00
C GLY A 366 16.20 -13.58 -13.59
N ALA A 367 15.30 -13.32 -12.62
CA ALA A 367 15.68 -13.00 -11.25
C ALA A 367 16.38 -14.17 -10.57
N LYS A 368 17.67 -13.99 -10.25
CA LYS A 368 18.55 -15.00 -9.63
C LYS A 368 19.43 -14.34 -8.56
N PRO A 369 19.83 -15.09 -7.52
CA PRO A 369 20.70 -14.57 -6.46
C PRO A 369 22.02 -13.96 -6.97
N GLU A 370 22.56 -14.46 -8.09
CA GLU A 370 23.77 -13.95 -8.70
C GLU A 370 23.57 -12.54 -9.27
N GLN A 371 22.44 -12.29 -9.91
CA GLN A 371 22.09 -10.96 -10.46
C GLN A 371 21.82 -9.96 -9.36
N PHE A 372 21.11 -10.38 -8.29
CA PHE A 372 20.93 -9.55 -7.11
C PHE A 372 22.27 -9.19 -6.47
N SER A 373 23.20 -10.16 -6.34
CA SER A 373 24.54 -9.95 -5.79
C SER A 373 25.38 -9.00 -6.68
N ALA A 374 25.31 -9.15 -8.00
CA ALA A 374 25.99 -8.24 -8.93
C ALA A 374 25.46 -6.80 -8.83
N TRP A 375 24.14 -6.63 -8.77
CA TRP A 375 23.51 -5.32 -8.51
C TRP A 375 23.98 -4.74 -7.18
N MET A 376 23.94 -5.51 -6.10
CA MET A 376 24.35 -5.08 -4.76
C MET A 376 25.81 -4.60 -4.73
N ASN A 377 26.71 -5.31 -5.38
CA ASN A 377 28.14 -4.91 -5.45
C ASN A 377 28.32 -3.61 -6.21
N SER A 378 27.52 -3.34 -7.23
CA SER A 378 27.59 -2.10 -8.02
C SER A 378 27.14 -0.85 -7.26
N LEU A 379 26.42 -1.03 -6.13
CA LEU A 379 25.96 0.08 -5.29
C LEU A 379 27.10 0.83 -4.58
N LEU A 380 28.26 0.23 -4.41
CA LEU A 380 29.42 0.87 -3.81
C LEU A 380 29.94 2.01 -4.68
N ASP A 381 29.84 1.87 -5.99
CA ASP A 381 30.30 2.86 -6.96
C ASP A 381 29.16 3.78 -7.43
N ARG A 382 27.97 3.21 -7.59
CA ARG A 382 26.78 3.92 -8.09
C ARG A 382 25.59 3.80 -7.14
N PRO A 383 25.69 4.36 -5.94
CA PRO A 383 24.57 4.36 -5.02
C PRO A 383 23.42 5.22 -5.54
N GLY A 384 22.19 4.79 -5.28
CA GLY A 384 20.98 5.56 -5.47
C GLY A 384 20.46 6.14 -4.17
N LEU A 385 19.42 6.96 -4.26
CA LEU A 385 18.78 7.60 -3.13
C LEU A 385 17.79 6.62 -2.46
N VAL A 386 18.05 6.25 -1.21
CA VAL A 386 17.20 5.32 -0.44
C VAL A 386 16.25 6.08 0.47
N ASP A 387 16.79 6.83 1.43
CA ASP A 387 16.03 7.70 2.32
C ASP A 387 16.59 9.13 2.26
N TYR A 388 15.71 10.12 2.48
CA TYR A 388 16.12 11.52 2.39
C TYR A 388 15.19 12.43 3.18
N THR A 389 15.69 13.64 3.45
CA THR A 389 14.88 14.75 3.97
C THR A 389 14.74 15.82 2.89
N LEU A 390 13.59 16.46 2.86
CA LEU A 390 13.26 17.51 1.90
C LEU A 390 13.12 18.86 2.63
N GLU A 391 13.66 19.91 2.02
CA GLU A 391 13.38 21.29 2.42
C GLU A 391 12.79 22.04 1.23
N PRO A 392 11.76 22.90 1.43
CA PRO A 392 11.15 23.68 0.36
C PRO A 392 12.18 24.65 -0.28
N LEU A 393 12.08 24.87 -1.59
CA LEU A 393 13.03 25.71 -2.34
C LEU A 393 13.20 27.13 -1.78
N HIS A 394 12.14 27.71 -1.20
CA HIS A 394 12.20 29.07 -0.65
C HIS A 394 13.23 29.23 0.48
N VAL A 395 13.63 28.14 1.15
CA VAL A 395 14.64 28.15 2.21
C VAL A 395 16.03 28.55 1.67
N LEU A 396 16.28 28.26 0.40
CA LEU A 396 17.54 28.65 -0.29
C LEU A 396 17.66 30.14 -0.62
N VAL A 397 16.53 30.87 -0.54
CA VAL A 397 16.48 32.31 -0.81
C VAL A 397 16.84 33.08 0.47
N GLU A 398 17.66 34.14 0.36
CA GLU A 398 18.03 34.95 1.50
C GLU A 398 16.83 35.50 2.27
N SER A 399 16.92 35.55 3.60
CA SER A 399 15.78 35.90 4.47
C SER A 399 15.22 37.32 4.23
N ARG A 400 16.01 38.23 3.67
CA ARG A 400 15.59 39.60 3.37
C ARG A 400 15.09 39.81 1.95
N ASP A 401 15.22 38.81 1.09
CA ASP A 401 14.73 38.87 -0.30
C ASP A 401 13.22 38.63 -0.33
N PRO A 402 12.41 39.55 -0.88
CA PRO A 402 10.96 39.39 -0.96
C PRO A 402 10.53 38.14 -1.74
N ARG A 403 11.34 37.70 -2.70
CA ARG A 403 11.11 36.48 -3.49
C ARG A 403 11.07 35.22 -2.63
N ARG A 404 11.63 35.24 -1.42
CA ARG A 404 11.54 34.11 -0.47
C ARG A 404 10.08 33.80 -0.11
N GLU A 405 9.33 34.83 0.26
CA GLU A 405 7.91 34.69 0.61
C GLU A 405 7.06 34.40 -0.62
N ALA A 406 7.33 35.06 -1.74
CA ALA A 406 6.66 34.81 -3.01
C ALA A 406 6.84 33.36 -3.48
N LEU A 407 8.06 32.81 -3.40
CA LEU A 407 8.34 31.42 -3.74
C LEU A 407 7.68 30.44 -2.75
N ARG A 408 7.60 30.77 -1.45
CA ARG A 408 6.87 29.99 -0.46
C ARG A 408 5.39 29.85 -0.84
N GLN A 409 4.76 30.97 -1.18
CA GLN A 409 3.36 31.00 -1.61
C GLN A 409 3.14 30.21 -2.91
N ALA A 410 4.04 30.38 -3.88
CA ALA A 410 3.98 29.67 -5.16
C ALA A 410 4.08 28.15 -4.98
N VAL A 411 5.05 27.68 -4.17
CA VAL A 411 5.21 26.24 -3.85
C VAL A 411 3.98 25.72 -3.11
N SER A 412 3.47 26.46 -2.13
CA SER A 412 2.25 26.08 -1.39
C SER A 412 1.07 25.91 -2.34
N LYS A 413 0.82 26.91 -3.20
CA LYS A 413 -0.26 26.86 -4.18
C LYS A 413 -0.08 25.70 -5.17
N TYR A 414 1.13 25.54 -5.72
CA TYR A 414 1.44 24.44 -6.65
C TYR A 414 1.12 23.08 -6.04
N VAL A 415 1.56 22.82 -4.81
CA VAL A 415 1.29 21.55 -4.10
C VAL A 415 -0.20 21.38 -3.88
N MET A 416 -0.91 22.43 -3.45
CA MET A 416 -2.36 22.39 -3.23
C MET A 416 -3.15 22.12 -4.51
N ASP A 417 -2.73 22.67 -5.64
CA ASP A 417 -3.40 22.52 -6.93
C ASP A 417 -3.11 21.16 -7.58
N LYS A 418 -1.92 20.61 -7.36
CA LYS A 418 -1.46 19.37 -8.02
C LYS A 418 -1.72 18.11 -7.20
N ALA A 419 -1.61 18.15 -5.87
CA ALA A 419 -1.78 16.97 -5.06
C ALA A 419 -3.20 16.40 -5.15
N ARG A 420 -3.33 15.09 -5.09
CA ARG A 420 -4.64 14.43 -5.00
C ARG A 420 -5.12 14.40 -3.55
N TRP A 421 -6.43 14.55 -3.39
CA TRP A 421 -7.13 14.60 -2.13
C TRP A 421 -8.11 13.45 -2.01
N LYS A 422 -8.30 12.90 -0.83
CA LYS A 422 -9.38 11.96 -0.54
C LYS A 422 -10.43 12.64 0.33
N ASP A 423 -11.66 12.69 -0.18
CA ASP A 423 -12.82 13.17 0.59
C ASP A 423 -13.48 11.99 1.32
N CYS A 424 -13.14 11.84 2.61
CA CYS A 424 -13.74 10.82 3.48
C CYS A 424 -15.12 11.22 4.01
N GLY A 425 -15.60 12.42 3.69
CA GLY A 425 -16.94 12.89 4.04
C GLY A 425 -18.06 12.27 3.20
N ARG A 426 -17.74 11.79 1.99
CA ARG A 426 -18.73 11.21 1.09
C ARG A 426 -19.45 10.01 1.71
N PRO A 427 -20.78 9.89 1.50
CA PRO A 427 -21.52 8.70 1.89
C PRO A 427 -21.04 7.47 1.09
N CYS A 428 -21.12 6.32 1.72
CA CYS A 428 -20.88 5.06 1.01
C CYS A 428 -22.00 4.76 0.01
N PRO A 429 -21.72 4.00 -1.07
CA PRO A 429 -22.74 3.48 -1.97
C PRO A 429 -23.83 2.70 -1.22
N PRO A 430 -25.06 2.56 -1.80
CA PRO A 430 -26.12 1.76 -1.20
C PRO A 430 -25.65 0.35 -0.86
N GLY A 431 -26.02 -0.14 0.33
CA GLY A 431 -25.60 -1.45 0.84
C GLY A 431 -24.23 -1.49 1.52
N GLN A 432 -23.48 -0.38 1.51
CA GLN A 432 -22.19 -0.26 2.17
C GLN A 432 -22.23 0.78 3.30
N TYR A 433 -21.34 0.64 4.28
CA TYR A 433 -21.18 1.58 5.38
C TYR A 433 -19.70 1.90 5.62
N LYS A 434 -19.43 3.01 6.31
CA LYS A 434 -18.06 3.41 6.64
C LYS A 434 -17.45 2.43 7.63
N SER A 435 -16.24 1.95 7.35
CA SER A 435 -15.51 1.06 8.25
C SER A 435 -15.23 1.75 9.59
N PRO A 436 -15.49 1.10 10.74
CA PRO A 436 -15.16 1.64 12.06
C PRO A 436 -13.67 1.93 12.25
N HIS A 437 -12.82 1.17 11.56
CA HIS A 437 -11.36 1.29 11.66
C HIS A 437 -10.77 2.28 10.65
N ASN A 438 -11.49 2.58 9.56
CA ASN A 438 -11.05 3.52 8.54
C ASN A 438 -12.27 4.23 7.93
N PRO A 439 -12.61 5.43 8.39
CA PRO A 439 -13.80 6.15 7.92
C PRO A 439 -13.75 6.54 6.42
N CYS A 440 -12.59 6.35 5.78
CA CYS A 440 -12.43 6.53 4.33
C CYS A 440 -12.72 5.27 3.51
N GLN A 441 -12.96 4.14 4.16
CA GLN A 441 -13.23 2.86 3.51
C GLN A 441 -14.70 2.48 3.68
N CYS A 442 -15.37 2.17 2.58
CA CYS A 442 -16.70 1.58 2.59
C CYS A 442 -16.57 0.06 2.62
N VAL A 443 -17.38 -0.58 3.47
CA VAL A 443 -17.41 -2.04 3.67
C VAL A 443 -18.85 -2.54 3.66
N CYS A 444 -19.06 -3.80 3.34
CA CYS A 444 -20.36 -4.45 3.36
C CYS A 444 -20.63 -5.18 4.68
N HIS A 445 -21.91 -5.33 5.02
CA HIS A 445 -22.31 -6.28 6.05
C HIS A 445 -22.02 -7.68 5.57
N SER A 446 -21.23 -8.42 6.35
CA SER A 446 -20.93 -9.83 6.05
C SER A 446 -22.20 -10.68 6.17
N SER A 447 -22.51 -11.43 5.13
CA SER A 447 -23.66 -12.36 5.06
C SER A 447 -23.20 -13.74 4.59
N ALA A 448 -24.15 -14.65 4.37
CA ALA A 448 -23.87 -15.97 3.78
C ALA A 448 -23.37 -15.87 2.33
N VAL A 449 -23.72 -14.80 1.60
CA VAL A 449 -23.44 -14.62 0.18
C VAL A 449 -22.36 -13.60 -0.13
N ILE A 450 -22.13 -12.58 0.73
CA ILE A 450 -21.16 -11.49 0.54
C ILE A 450 -20.25 -11.36 1.78
N ASN A 451 -18.97 -11.13 1.56
CA ASN A 451 -18.00 -10.85 2.63
C ASN A 451 -17.92 -9.34 2.97
N GLN A 452 -17.07 -8.96 3.92
CA GLN A 452 -16.89 -7.56 4.32
C GLN A 452 -16.28 -6.67 3.23
N ASP A 453 -15.55 -7.26 2.29
CA ASP A 453 -14.99 -6.56 1.13
C ASP A 453 -16.01 -6.43 -0.02
N CYS A 454 -17.29 -6.71 0.23
CA CYS A 454 -18.37 -6.71 -0.76
C CYS A 454 -18.21 -7.75 -1.89
N CYS A 455 -17.36 -8.73 -1.70
CA CYS A 455 -17.14 -9.79 -2.67
C CYS A 455 -18.13 -10.95 -2.46
N PRO A 456 -18.64 -11.56 -3.53
CA PRO A 456 -19.43 -12.79 -3.43
C PRO A 456 -18.56 -13.93 -2.86
N ARG A 457 -19.15 -14.75 -1.98
CA ARG A 457 -18.42 -15.85 -1.32
C ARG A 457 -18.21 -17.06 -2.20
N GLN A 458 -19.01 -17.18 -3.24
CA GLN A 458 -18.92 -18.30 -4.18
C GLN A 458 -19.44 -17.91 -5.56
N ARG A 459 -19.04 -18.67 -6.56
CA ARG A 459 -19.50 -18.51 -7.94
C ARG A 459 -20.94 -19.00 -8.09
N GLY A 460 -21.65 -18.50 -9.08
CA GLY A 460 -23.02 -18.90 -9.40
C GLY A 460 -24.10 -18.10 -8.66
N LEU A 461 -23.74 -17.13 -7.80
CA LEU A 461 -24.69 -16.33 -7.05
C LEU A 461 -25.38 -15.28 -7.94
N ALA A 462 -26.72 -15.25 -7.85
CA ALA A 462 -27.57 -14.27 -8.51
C ALA A 462 -28.79 -13.95 -7.65
N HIS A 463 -29.35 -12.76 -7.83
CA HIS A 463 -30.65 -12.38 -7.31
C HIS A 463 -31.72 -12.79 -8.29
N LEU A 464 -32.70 -13.60 -7.85
CA LEU A 464 -33.73 -14.20 -8.70
C LEU A 464 -35.13 -13.68 -8.33
N GLU A 465 -35.81 -13.11 -9.30
CA GLU A 465 -37.19 -12.66 -9.20
C GLU A 465 -38.02 -13.28 -10.32
N VAL A 466 -39.26 -13.63 -10.01
CA VAL A 466 -40.23 -14.21 -10.98
C VAL A 466 -41.51 -13.40 -10.95
N MET A 467 -42.02 -13.03 -12.12
CA MET A 467 -43.13 -12.08 -12.23
C MET A 467 -43.92 -12.27 -13.53
N ASN A 468 -44.95 -11.44 -13.70
CA ASN A 468 -45.78 -11.40 -14.93
C ASN A 468 -46.48 -12.73 -15.23
N PHE A 469 -46.99 -13.38 -14.21
CA PHE A 469 -47.67 -14.65 -14.38
C PHE A 469 -49.05 -14.49 -15.02
N GLN A 470 -49.30 -15.27 -16.03
CA GLN A 470 -50.58 -15.35 -16.70
C GLN A 470 -50.81 -16.79 -17.20
N ALA A 471 -51.99 -17.35 -16.98
CA ALA A 471 -52.39 -18.59 -17.62
C ALA A 471 -53.60 -18.38 -18.51
N THR A 472 -53.74 -19.22 -19.51
CA THR A 472 -54.83 -19.16 -20.49
C THR A 472 -55.34 -20.55 -20.79
N GLY A 473 -56.67 -20.70 -20.82
CA GLY A 473 -57.33 -21.96 -21.17
C GLY A 473 -57.17 -23.06 -20.11
N LEU A 474 -57.09 -22.67 -18.83
CA LEU A 474 -57.09 -23.63 -17.72
C LEU A 474 -58.43 -24.37 -17.68
N TRP A 475 -58.37 -25.61 -17.19
CA TRP A 475 -59.57 -26.43 -16.94
C TRP A 475 -59.26 -27.36 -15.74
N GLY A 476 -59.82 -27.03 -14.60
CA GLY A 476 -59.69 -27.79 -13.35
C GLY A 476 -61.00 -28.53 -13.05
N ASP A 477 -62.13 -27.82 -13.19
CA ASP A 477 -63.44 -28.30 -12.81
C ASP A 477 -64.39 -28.55 -13.98
N TYR A 478 -65.31 -29.51 -13.79
CA TYR A 478 -66.34 -29.79 -14.76
C TYR A 478 -67.54 -28.81 -14.74
N ILE A 479 -67.77 -28.12 -13.62
CA ILE A 479 -69.00 -27.32 -13.39
C ILE A 479 -68.64 -25.80 -13.22
N THR A 480 -67.51 -25.50 -12.63
CA THR A 480 -67.05 -24.10 -12.34
C THR A 480 -65.82 -23.73 -13.18
N ALA A 481 -65.46 -22.47 -13.21
CA ALA A 481 -64.17 -22.10 -13.72
C ALA A 481 -63.09 -22.29 -12.63
N THR A 482 -61.85 -22.46 -13.04
CA THR A 482 -60.70 -22.79 -12.20
C THR A 482 -60.42 -21.74 -11.09
N ASP A 483 -60.13 -22.20 -9.88
CA ASP A 483 -59.67 -21.39 -8.74
C ASP A 483 -58.16 -21.49 -8.62
N ALA A 484 -57.46 -20.83 -9.54
CA ALA A 484 -56.04 -21.06 -9.81
C ALA A 484 -55.08 -20.34 -8.88
N TYR A 485 -54.06 -21.05 -8.39
CA TYR A 485 -52.89 -20.48 -7.73
C TYR A 485 -51.58 -21.13 -8.24
N LEU A 486 -50.44 -20.49 -7.94
CA LEU A 486 -49.15 -20.99 -8.35
C LEU A 486 -48.29 -21.37 -7.14
N LYS A 487 -47.57 -22.48 -7.26
CA LYS A 487 -46.41 -22.82 -6.43
C LYS A 487 -45.16 -22.68 -7.29
N VAL A 488 -44.20 -21.87 -6.83
CA VAL A 488 -42.96 -21.61 -7.56
C VAL A 488 -41.80 -22.10 -6.71
N PHE A 489 -40.95 -22.93 -7.28
CA PHE A 489 -39.84 -23.57 -6.58
C PHE A 489 -38.52 -23.22 -7.25
N PHE A 490 -37.54 -22.92 -6.43
CA PHE A 490 -36.15 -22.84 -6.86
C PHE A 490 -35.22 -23.32 -5.73
N GLY A 491 -34.39 -24.32 -6.01
CA GLY A 491 -33.61 -25.01 -4.98
C GLY A 491 -34.49 -25.59 -3.89
N ASN A 492 -34.30 -25.14 -2.65
CA ASN A 492 -35.10 -25.59 -1.49
C ASN A 492 -36.18 -24.58 -1.07
N GLN A 493 -36.42 -23.57 -1.89
CA GLN A 493 -37.42 -22.55 -1.59
C GLN A 493 -38.71 -22.81 -2.38
N GLU A 494 -39.84 -22.58 -1.72
CA GLU A 494 -41.20 -22.61 -2.30
C GLU A 494 -41.86 -21.27 -1.99
N LEU A 495 -42.41 -20.63 -3.02
CA LEU A 495 -43.24 -19.45 -2.91
C LEU A 495 -44.61 -19.73 -3.54
N ARG A 496 -45.69 -19.24 -2.91
CA ARG A 496 -47.06 -19.40 -3.38
C ARG A 496 -47.67 -18.04 -3.69
N THR A 497 -48.49 -17.97 -4.74
CA THR A 497 -49.35 -16.83 -5.03
C THR A 497 -50.68 -16.91 -4.26
N SER A 498 -51.43 -15.81 -4.24
CA SER A 498 -52.85 -15.85 -3.91
C SER A 498 -53.63 -16.56 -5.01
N THR A 499 -54.76 -17.12 -4.65
CA THR A 499 -55.70 -17.78 -5.57
C THR A 499 -56.47 -16.71 -6.37
N VAL A 500 -56.60 -16.95 -7.68
CA VAL A 500 -57.47 -16.17 -8.57
C VAL A 500 -58.72 -17.01 -8.79
N TRP A 501 -59.80 -16.58 -8.16
CA TRP A 501 -61.05 -17.32 -8.10
C TRP A 501 -61.83 -17.28 -9.43
N ASN A 502 -62.40 -18.41 -9.82
CA ASN A 502 -63.39 -18.60 -10.89
C ASN A 502 -62.90 -18.02 -12.24
N SER A 503 -61.67 -18.37 -12.68
CA SER A 503 -61.07 -17.88 -13.91
C SER A 503 -60.23 -18.92 -14.63
N ASN A 504 -60.58 -19.25 -15.88
CA ASN A 504 -59.74 -20.04 -16.78
C ASN A 504 -58.64 -19.22 -17.48
N TYR A 505 -58.54 -17.91 -17.19
CA TYR A 505 -57.57 -16.96 -17.74
C TYR A 505 -56.95 -16.08 -16.63
N PRO A 506 -56.44 -16.68 -15.56
CA PRO A 506 -55.95 -15.90 -14.42
C PRO A 506 -54.70 -15.12 -14.76
N LYS A 507 -54.56 -13.93 -14.07
CA LYS A 507 -53.35 -13.12 -14.07
C LYS A 507 -52.99 -12.81 -12.63
N TRP A 508 -51.72 -13.05 -12.28
CA TRP A 508 -51.20 -12.73 -10.96
C TRP A 508 -50.31 -11.52 -11.03
N ALA A 509 -50.77 -10.41 -10.48
CA ALA A 509 -49.99 -9.15 -10.37
C ALA A 509 -49.04 -9.22 -9.13
N VAL A 510 -48.20 -10.25 -9.09
CA VAL A 510 -47.27 -10.50 -8.00
C VAL A 510 -45.86 -10.62 -8.55
N ARG A 511 -44.89 -10.22 -7.72
CA ARG A 511 -43.45 -10.43 -7.93
C ARG A 511 -42.99 -11.35 -6.80
N LEU A 512 -42.51 -12.50 -7.14
CA LEU A 512 -41.95 -13.46 -6.21
C LEU A 512 -40.44 -13.31 -6.20
N ASP A 513 -39.90 -12.90 -5.04
CA ASP A 513 -38.47 -12.65 -4.83
C ASP A 513 -37.87 -13.85 -4.07
N PHE A 514 -36.98 -14.59 -4.72
CA PHE A 514 -36.20 -15.68 -4.14
C PHE A 514 -34.91 -15.20 -3.45
N GLY A 515 -34.62 -13.91 -3.55
CA GLY A 515 -33.39 -13.35 -3.01
C GLY A 515 -32.15 -13.85 -3.75
N ASP A 516 -31.04 -13.94 -3.00
CA ASP A 516 -29.77 -14.40 -3.56
C ASP A 516 -29.69 -15.92 -3.57
N VAL A 517 -29.61 -16.47 -4.76
CA VAL A 517 -29.62 -17.93 -5.03
C VAL A 517 -28.41 -18.35 -5.84
N ILE A 518 -28.14 -19.68 -5.91
CA ILE A 518 -27.05 -20.22 -6.72
C ILE A 518 -27.65 -20.79 -8.01
N LEU A 519 -27.49 -20.09 -9.14
CA LEU A 519 -28.04 -20.51 -10.43
C LEU A 519 -27.44 -21.82 -10.94
N SER A 520 -26.14 -22.08 -10.67
CA SER A 520 -25.43 -23.23 -11.20
C SER A 520 -25.85 -24.57 -10.60
N THR A 521 -26.39 -24.57 -9.36
CA THR A 521 -26.74 -25.78 -8.60
C THR A 521 -28.20 -25.79 -8.11
N GLY A 522 -28.93 -24.69 -8.30
CA GLY A 522 -30.32 -24.55 -7.81
C GLY A 522 -31.34 -25.45 -8.51
N GLY A 523 -30.94 -26.09 -9.62
CA GLY A 523 -31.86 -26.86 -10.44
C GLY A 523 -32.73 -25.99 -11.37
N PRO A 524 -33.80 -26.54 -11.95
CA PRO A 524 -34.72 -25.76 -12.75
C PRO A 524 -35.65 -24.91 -11.86
N LEU A 525 -36.03 -23.75 -12.36
CA LEU A 525 -37.15 -22.98 -11.85
C LEU A 525 -38.42 -23.74 -12.20
N ARG A 526 -39.11 -24.25 -11.20
CA ARG A 526 -40.32 -25.02 -11.36
C ARG A 526 -41.53 -24.19 -10.99
N VAL A 527 -42.49 -24.05 -11.90
CA VAL A 527 -43.76 -23.38 -11.66
C VAL A 527 -44.88 -24.41 -11.84
N GLN A 528 -45.66 -24.59 -10.80
CA GLN A 528 -46.85 -25.48 -10.81
C GLN A 528 -48.10 -24.62 -10.76
N VAL A 529 -49.08 -24.97 -11.56
CA VAL A 529 -50.44 -24.41 -11.53
C VAL A 529 -51.35 -25.39 -10.85
N TRP A 530 -52.06 -24.91 -9.83
CA TRP A 530 -52.97 -25.72 -9.01
C TRP A 530 -54.35 -25.12 -9.06
N ASP A 531 -55.39 -25.96 -8.97
CA ASP A 531 -56.75 -25.58 -8.71
C ASP A 531 -57.04 -25.79 -7.21
N GLU A 532 -57.57 -24.77 -6.53
CA GLU A 532 -57.84 -24.79 -5.10
C GLU A 532 -59.28 -25.27 -4.87
N ASP A 533 -59.41 -26.48 -4.35
CA ASP A 533 -60.70 -27.12 -4.07
C ASP A 533 -61.14 -27.02 -2.61
N TYR A 534 -62.42 -27.20 -2.37
CA TYR A 534 -62.99 -27.23 -1.02
C TYR A 534 -62.53 -28.51 -0.30
N GLY A 535 -61.58 -28.38 0.60
CA GLY A 535 -61.07 -29.48 1.42
C GLY A 535 -59.55 -29.70 1.29
N TRP A 536 -59.09 -30.93 1.01
CA TRP A 536 -57.68 -31.32 0.98
C TRP A 536 -57.25 -31.87 -0.39
N ASP A 537 -57.95 -31.53 -1.43
CA ASP A 537 -57.88 -32.20 -2.74
C ASP A 537 -57.54 -31.27 -3.90
N ASP A 538 -56.64 -30.29 -3.66
CA ASP A 538 -56.18 -29.39 -4.72
C ASP A 538 -55.60 -30.16 -5.92
N ASP A 539 -56.07 -29.87 -7.13
CA ASP A 539 -55.66 -30.54 -8.36
C ASP A 539 -54.47 -29.83 -9.04
N LEU A 540 -53.43 -30.61 -9.40
CA LEU A 540 -52.30 -30.12 -10.16
C LEU A 540 -52.64 -30.04 -11.67
N LEU A 541 -52.79 -28.83 -12.20
CA LEU A 541 -53.11 -28.57 -13.60
C LEU A 541 -51.92 -28.69 -14.54
N GLY A 542 -50.71 -28.61 -14.00
CA GLY A 542 -49.48 -28.79 -14.76
C GLY A 542 -48.24 -28.18 -14.12
N THR A 543 -47.09 -28.57 -14.64
CA THR A 543 -45.76 -28.16 -14.18
C THR A 543 -44.96 -27.62 -15.35
N CYS A 544 -44.31 -26.51 -15.12
CA CYS A 544 -43.35 -25.87 -16.04
C CYS A 544 -41.95 -25.87 -15.40
N ASP A 545 -41.02 -26.61 -15.96
CA ASP A 545 -39.62 -26.66 -15.54
C ASP A 545 -38.75 -25.85 -16.50
N GLN A 546 -38.14 -24.77 -16.03
CA GLN A 546 -37.30 -23.89 -16.81
C GLN A 546 -35.86 -23.86 -16.28
N LYS A 547 -34.90 -24.16 -17.16
CA LYS A 547 -33.49 -23.95 -16.83
C LYS A 547 -33.20 -22.45 -16.72
N THR A 548 -32.77 -22.01 -15.55
CA THR A 548 -32.47 -20.57 -15.30
C THR A 548 -31.13 -20.14 -15.87
N GLN A 549 -31.12 -18.93 -16.43
CA GLN A 549 -29.94 -18.22 -16.90
C GLN A 549 -30.02 -16.77 -16.43
N SER A 550 -28.86 -16.11 -16.34
CA SER A 550 -28.81 -14.68 -16.01
C SER A 550 -29.48 -13.84 -17.10
N GLY A 551 -30.03 -12.70 -16.68
CA GLY A 551 -30.79 -11.81 -17.55
C GLY A 551 -32.29 -11.87 -17.33
N SER A 552 -33.06 -11.23 -18.21
CA SER A 552 -34.52 -11.23 -18.23
C SER A 552 -35.01 -12.22 -19.29
N HIS A 553 -35.89 -13.12 -18.91
CA HIS A 553 -36.39 -14.16 -19.79
C HIS A 553 -37.90 -14.27 -19.67
N GLU A 554 -38.56 -14.45 -20.81
CA GLU A 554 -39.97 -14.78 -20.91
C GLU A 554 -40.12 -16.28 -21.19
N VAL A 555 -41.00 -16.93 -20.47
CA VAL A 555 -41.23 -18.36 -20.54
C VAL A 555 -42.70 -18.61 -20.81
N THR A 556 -42.98 -19.53 -21.74
CA THR A 556 -44.34 -20.05 -21.98
C THR A 556 -44.27 -21.57 -21.98
N CYS A 557 -45.10 -22.19 -21.16
CA CYS A 557 -45.21 -23.63 -21.04
C CYS A 557 -46.62 -24.11 -21.38
N ASN A 558 -46.71 -25.27 -22.01
CA ASN A 558 -47.97 -26.02 -22.14
C ASN A 558 -48.24 -26.77 -20.83
N LEU A 559 -49.44 -26.65 -20.34
CA LEU A 559 -49.99 -27.42 -19.21
C LEU A 559 -50.79 -28.61 -19.73
N ASN A 560 -51.40 -29.37 -18.83
CA ASN A 560 -52.33 -30.45 -19.19
C ASN A 560 -53.50 -29.87 -20.03
N HIS A 561 -53.98 -28.68 -19.60
CA HIS A 561 -54.93 -27.87 -20.35
C HIS A 561 -54.47 -26.42 -20.32
N GLY A 562 -54.35 -25.78 -21.50
CA GLY A 562 -53.94 -24.39 -21.62
C GLY A 562 -52.43 -24.17 -21.54
N HIS A 563 -52.08 -22.93 -21.27
CA HIS A 563 -50.71 -22.46 -21.27
C HIS A 563 -50.43 -21.55 -20.06
N LEU A 564 -49.23 -21.64 -19.53
CA LEU A 564 -48.69 -20.71 -18.51
C LEU A 564 -47.61 -19.84 -19.13
N SER A 565 -47.70 -18.54 -18.96
CA SER A 565 -46.63 -17.58 -19.29
C SER A 565 -46.19 -16.84 -18.05
N PHE A 566 -44.90 -16.63 -17.92
CA PHE A 566 -44.30 -15.82 -16.87
C PHE A 566 -42.95 -15.27 -17.33
N SER A 567 -42.45 -14.28 -16.59
CA SER A 567 -41.08 -13.76 -16.80
C SER A 567 -40.26 -14.01 -15.55
N TYR A 568 -38.96 -14.22 -15.73
CA TYR A 568 -38.03 -14.16 -14.60
C TYR A 568 -36.86 -13.28 -14.91
N HIS A 569 -36.30 -12.69 -13.84
CA HIS A 569 -35.08 -11.87 -13.91
C HIS A 569 -34.06 -12.45 -12.93
N ALA A 570 -32.89 -12.86 -13.46
CA ALA A 570 -31.77 -13.34 -12.68
C ALA A 570 -30.56 -12.43 -12.89
N LYS A 571 -30.21 -11.65 -11.87
CA LYS A 571 -29.09 -10.71 -11.92
C LYS A 571 -27.90 -11.28 -11.14
N CYS A 572 -26.77 -11.55 -11.84
CA CYS A 572 -25.55 -11.97 -11.18
C CYS A 572 -25.13 -10.96 -10.11
N LEU A 573 -24.63 -11.44 -8.97
CA LEU A 573 -24.06 -10.56 -7.95
C LEU A 573 -22.82 -9.83 -8.51
N PRO A 574 -22.42 -8.69 -7.91
CA PRO A 574 -21.21 -7.98 -8.31
C PRO A 574 -20.01 -8.91 -8.45
N HIS A 575 -19.14 -8.66 -9.43
CA HIS A 575 -17.97 -9.48 -9.80
C HIS A 575 -18.29 -10.86 -10.37
N LEU A 576 -19.54 -11.13 -10.75
CA LEU A 576 -19.95 -12.37 -11.42
C LEU A 576 -20.65 -12.06 -12.74
N GLU A 577 -20.41 -12.91 -13.75
CA GLU A 577 -21.04 -12.84 -15.07
C GLU A 577 -21.18 -14.21 -15.72
N GLY A 578 -21.74 -14.23 -16.94
CA GLY A 578 -22.03 -15.43 -17.71
C GLY A 578 -23.41 -16.00 -17.40
N ALA A 579 -23.88 -16.94 -18.23
CA ALA A 579 -25.24 -17.47 -18.17
C ALA A 579 -25.65 -18.05 -16.80
N THR A 580 -24.69 -18.56 -16.04
CA THR A 580 -24.92 -19.14 -14.71
C THR A 580 -24.10 -18.41 -13.62
N CYS A 581 -23.62 -17.19 -13.89
CA CYS A 581 -22.85 -16.36 -12.97
C CYS A 581 -21.57 -17.06 -12.44
N LEU A 582 -20.95 -17.92 -13.24
CA LEU A 582 -19.74 -18.66 -12.85
C LEU A 582 -18.45 -17.92 -13.21
N GLN A 583 -18.50 -16.98 -14.15
CA GLN A 583 -17.34 -16.24 -14.63
C GLN A 583 -17.10 -15.05 -13.72
N TYR A 584 -15.81 -14.70 -13.54
CA TYR A 584 -15.42 -13.48 -12.85
C TYR A 584 -15.54 -12.29 -13.80
N ALA A 585 -16.17 -11.22 -13.33
CA ALA A 585 -16.25 -9.93 -14.02
C ALA A 585 -15.57 -8.84 -13.20
N PRO A 586 -14.57 -8.14 -13.73
CA PRO A 586 -14.05 -6.95 -13.10
C PRO A 586 -15.16 -5.92 -12.88
N HIS A 587 -15.26 -5.39 -11.68
CA HIS A 587 -16.25 -4.38 -11.34
C HIS A 587 -15.52 -3.19 -10.73
N GLY A 588 -15.15 -2.22 -11.56
CA GLY A 588 -14.52 -1.00 -11.10
C GLY A 588 -15.47 -0.23 -10.18
N LEU A 589 -14.92 0.67 -9.39
CA LEU A 589 -15.68 1.66 -8.63
C LEU A 589 -16.44 2.59 -9.61
N LEU A 590 -17.39 2.03 -10.37
CA LEU A 590 -18.35 2.74 -11.20
C LEU A 590 -19.37 3.41 -10.28
N GLY A 591 -19.00 4.52 -9.70
CA GLY A 591 -19.88 5.16 -8.76
C GLY A 591 -19.68 6.64 -8.56
N ALA A 592 -19.05 7.35 -9.47
CA ALA A 592 -19.24 8.79 -9.56
C ALA A 592 -19.23 9.20 -11.02
N PRO A 593 -20.33 9.78 -11.57
CA PRO A 593 -20.24 10.53 -12.81
C PRO A 593 -19.19 11.62 -12.60
N PRO A 594 -18.42 11.99 -13.65
CA PRO A 594 -17.47 13.09 -13.55
C PRO A 594 -18.25 14.38 -13.27
N GLY A 595 -18.40 14.70 -12.00
CA GLY A 595 -18.84 16.01 -11.61
C GLY A 595 -17.73 16.98 -11.97
N ASN A 596 -18.03 17.90 -12.88
CA ASN A 596 -17.25 19.09 -13.17
C ASN A 596 -16.92 19.83 -11.85
N ARG A 597 -15.82 19.49 -11.23
CA ARG A 597 -15.13 20.31 -10.23
C ARG A 597 -13.65 20.11 -10.40
N SER A 598 -12.97 21.18 -10.76
CA SER A 598 -11.54 21.39 -10.84
C SER A 598 -10.84 20.98 -9.53
N GLY A 599 -10.21 19.84 -9.54
CA GLY A 599 -9.35 19.31 -8.50
C GLY A 599 -9.29 17.79 -8.62
N PRO A 600 -8.08 17.19 -8.68
CA PRO A 600 -7.97 15.74 -8.76
C PRO A 600 -8.33 15.10 -7.42
N VAL A 601 -9.49 14.45 -7.36
CA VAL A 601 -9.95 13.62 -6.23
C VAL A 601 -9.64 12.16 -6.57
N TRP A 602 -9.16 11.40 -5.58
CA TRP A 602 -8.96 9.94 -5.67
C TRP A 602 -10.30 9.21 -5.83
#